data_51a97b00547464971526df9e71db63ed
#
_entry.id   51a97b00547464971526df9e71db63ed
#
_cell.length_a   1.000
_cell.length_b   1.000
_cell.length_c   1.000
_cell.angle_alpha   90.00
_cell.angle_beta   90.00
_cell.angle_gamma   90.00
#
_symmetry.space_group_name_H-M   'P 1'
#
loop_
_entity.id
_entity.type
_entity.pdbx_description
1 polymer ?
#
loop_
_entity_poly.entity_id
_entity_poly.type
_entity_poly.pdbx_seq_one_letter_code
_entity_poly.pdbx_strand_id
1 'polypeptide(L)'
;MNIGVWLSYDGTRYDGWQKQGNTDRTIQGKLEAVLEKLEGSTVEVHGSGRTDAGVHAEGQVANFHLAKSMDPDGIMRYMNRYLPEDIAVTRACVMQERFHSRLNAVRKTYRYQIETAPKKNVFERCYYYGLGQELDVGKMEQAAAILSLIHI
;
A
#
# COMPACT_ATOMS: atom_id res chain seq x y z
N MET A 1 -18.94 -7.41 10.10
CA MET A 1 -18.78 -7.54 8.63
C MET A 1 -17.32 -7.25 8.26
N ASN A 2 -16.64 -8.19 7.64
CA ASN A 2 -15.26 -8.03 7.19
C ASN A 2 -15.21 -7.42 5.77
N ILE A 3 -14.51 -6.31 5.60
CA ILE A 3 -14.37 -5.59 4.33
C ILE A 3 -12.93 -5.66 3.87
N GLY A 4 -12.73 -6.13 2.64
CA GLY A 4 -11.46 -6.05 1.93
C GLY A 4 -11.41 -4.83 1.02
N VAL A 5 -10.30 -4.12 1.02
CA VAL A 5 -10.06 -2.96 0.16
C VAL A 5 -8.74 -3.09 -0.58
N TRP A 6 -8.72 -2.58 -1.81
CA TRP A 6 -7.51 -2.38 -2.61
C TRP A 6 -7.17 -0.91 -2.60
N LEU A 7 -5.91 -0.61 -2.35
CA LEU A 7 -5.42 0.74 -2.12
C LEU A 7 -4.32 1.06 -3.12
N SER A 8 -4.33 2.29 -3.62
CA SER A 8 -3.13 2.88 -4.21
C SER A 8 -2.74 4.13 -3.42
N TYR A 9 -1.45 4.36 -3.25
CA TYR A 9 -0.97 5.54 -2.55
C TYR A 9 0.43 5.96 -2.99
N ASP A 10 0.63 7.27 -2.99
CA ASP A 10 1.94 7.90 -3.07
C ASP A 10 2.52 7.99 -1.64
N GLY A 11 3.54 7.20 -1.37
CA GLY A 11 4.17 7.12 -0.05
C GLY A 11 5.12 8.26 0.30
N THR A 12 5.39 9.17 -0.64
CA THR A 12 6.44 10.22 -0.49
C THR A 12 6.33 11.01 0.81
N ARG A 13 5.11 11.31 1.27
CA ARG A 13 4.86 12.10 2.47
C ARG A 13 4.60 11.28 3.73
N TYR A 14 4.76 9.94 3.66
CA TYR A 14 4.41 9.04 4.75
C TYR A 14 5.63 8.33 5.34
N ASP A 15 5.57 8.12 6.63
CA ASP A 15 6.58 7.39 7.42
C ASP A 15 6.37 5.86 7.32
N GLY A 16 5.76 5.41 6.22
CA GLY A 16 5.44 4.03 5.89
C GLY A 16 3.99 3.65 6.16
N TRP A 17 3.74 2.35 6.08
CA TRP A 17 2.40 1.79 6.28
C TRP A 17 1.97 1.82 7.75
N GLN A 18 2.80 1.25 8.62
CA GLN A 18 2.44 0.90 9.99
C GLN A 18 2.20 2.12 10.87
N LYS A 19 1.05 2.17 11.54
CA LYS A 19 0.76 3.16 12.58
C LYS A 19 1.82 3.11 13.69
N GLN A 20 2.30 4.27 14.09
CA GLN A 20 3.35 4.46 15.09
C GLN A 20 2.90 5.50 16.12
N GLY A 21 3.41 5.38 17.34
CA GLY A 21 3.02 6.29 18.43
C GLY A 21 3.64 7.70 18.36
N ASN A 22 4.66 7.88 17.51
CA ASN A 22 5.41 9.12 17.37
C ASN A 22 5.09 9.94 16.11
N THR A 23 4.21 9.43 15.25
CA THR A 23 3.80 10.11 14.02
C THR A 23 2.36 9.75 13.63
N ASP A 24 1.65 10.70 13.05
CA ASP A 24 0.33 10.53 12.43
C ASP A 24 0.42 10.36 10.89
N ARG A 25 1.65 10.41 10.35
CA ARG A 25 1.93 10.34 8.91
C ARG A 25 2.14 8.90 8.45
N THR A 26 1.20 8.02 8.74
CA THR A 26 1.22 6.63 8.28
C THR A 26 -0.03 6.31 7.47
N ILE A 27 0.10 5.43 6.46
CA ILE A 27 -1.04 5.03 5.62
C ILE A 27 -2.13 4.39 6.48
N GLN A 28 -1.76 3.42 7.33
CA GLN A 28 -2.70 2.77 8.25
C GLN A 28 -3.42 3.77 9.15
N GLY A 29 -2.70 4.74 9.72
CA GLY A 29 -3.29 5.75 10.59
C GLY A 29 -4.32 6.64 9.88
N LYS A 30 -4.07 6.99 8.60
CA LYS A 30 -5.03 7.77 7.81
C LYS A 30 -6.29 6.96 7.49
N LEU A 31 -6.15 5.68 7.15
CA LEU A 31 -7.29 4.79 6.91
C LEU A 31 -8.13 4.61 8.17
N GLU A 32 -7.49 4.31 9.30
CA GLU A 32 -8.16 4.10 10.59
C GLU A 32 -8.92 5.37 11.03
N ALA A 33 -8.31 6.54 10.90
CA ALA A 33 -8.97 7.82 11.27
C ALA A 33 -10.23 8.11 10.45
N VAL A 34 -10.26 7.75 9.16
CA VAL A 34 -11.45 7.90 8.32
C VAL A 34 -12.51 6.86 8.67
N LEU A 35 -12.11 5.62 8.92
CA LEU A 35 -13.03 4.53 9.30
C LEU A 35 -13.62 4.73 10.69
N GLU A 36 -12.85 5.26 11.64
CA GLU A 36 -13.34 5.61 12.98
C GLU A 36 -14.45 6.67 12.94
N LYS A 37 -14.35 7.65 12.05
CA LYS A 37 -15.43 8.62 11.81
C LYS A 37 -16.67 7.97 11.19
N LEU A 38 -16.50 6.99 10.32
CA LEU A 38 -17.59 6.26 9.70
C LEU A 38 -18.34 5.37 10.70
N GLU A 39 -17.59 4.62 11.49
CA GLU A 39 -18.13 3.62 12.43
C GLU A 39 -18.60 4.25 13.75
N GLY A 40 -17.93 5.32 14.19
CA GLY A 40 -18.11 5.94 15.51
C GLY A 40 -17.35 5.25 16.64
N SER A 41 -16.48 4.29 16.31
CA SER A 41 -15.61 3.56 17.22
C SER A 41 -14.30 3.19 16.52
N THR A 42 -13.28 2.79 17.28
CA THR A 42 -11.98 2.39 16.74
C THR A 42 -12.11 1.21 15.78
N VAL A 43 -11.49 1.35 14.61
CA VAL A 43 -11.43 0.31 13.57
C VAL A 43 -9.97 0.00 13.29
N GLU A 44 -9.57 -1.25 13.49
CA GLU A 44 -8.22 -1.70 13.17
C GLU A 44 -8.13 -2.13 11.70
N VAL A 45 -7.11 -1.65 10.98
CA VAL A 45 -6.86 -1.98 9.58
C VAL A 45 -5.66 -2.91 9.44
N HIS A 46 -5.87 -4.07 8.84
CA HIS A 46 -4.84 -5.06 8.57
C HIS A 46 -4.37 -4.98 7.11
N GLY A 47 -3.13 -4.57 6.88
CA GLY A 47 -2.52 -4.57 5.54
C GLY A 47 -1.91 -5.92 5.17
N SER A 48 -1.92 -6.28 3.88
CA SER A 48 -1.27 -7.50 3.36
C SER A 48 0.25 -7.47 3.50
N GLY A 49 0.84 -6.28 3.58
CA GLY A 49 2.27 -6.05 3.81
C GLY A 49 2.50 -4.67 4.41
N ARG A 50 3.70 -4.49 4.96
CA ARG A 50 4.18 -3.18 5.39
C ARG A 50 5.05 -2.61 4.29
N THR A 51 4.90 -1.33 4.02
CA THR A 51 5.81 -0.55 3.19
C THR A 51 6.59 0.39 4.08
N ASP A 52 7.87 0.59 3.77
CA ASP A 52 8.73 1.53 4.49
C ASP A 52 8.40 2.98 4.11
N ALA A 53 9.03 3.93 4.80
CA ALA A 53 8.84 5.36 4.54
C ALA A 53 9.17 5.69 3.08
N GLY A 54 8.30 6.48 2.44
CA GLY A 54 8.45 6.89 1.05
C GLY A 54 8.06 5.86 0.00
N VAL A 55 7.73 4.62 0.37
CA VAL A 55 7.38 3.55 -0.58
C VAL A 55 5.91 3.69 -1.01
N HIS A 56 5.67 3.64 -2.31
CA HIS A 56 4.35 3.70 -2.94
C HIS A 56 3.68 2.33 -3.02
N ALA A 57 2.40 2.31 -3.30
CA ALA A 57 1.69 1.09 -3.68
C ALA A 57 0.69 1.37 -4.81
N GLU A 58 0.63 0.46 -5.78
CA GLU A 58 -0.37 0.47 -6.85
C GLU A 58 -1.58 -0.43 -6.52
N GLY A 59 -1.44 -1.36 -5.59
CA GLY A 59 -2.48 -2.34 -5.29
C GLY A 59 -2.28 -3.04 -3.93
N GLN A 60 -2.04 -2.28 -2.85
CA GLN A 60 -1.99 -2.82 -1.50
C GLN A 60 -3.37 -3.32 -1.10
N VAL A 61 -3.45 -4.54 -0.58
CA VAL A 61 -4.69 -5.10 -0.04
C VAL A 61 -4.73 -4.90 1.48
N ALA A 62 -5.86 -4.45 1.99
CA ALA A 62 -6.12 -4.37 3.42
C ALA A 62 -7.52 -4.88 3.75
N ASN A 63 -7.75 -5.24 5.01
CA ASN A 63 -9.09 -5.55 5.50
C ASN A 63 -9.32 -4.96 6.89
N PHE A 64 -10.59 -4.76 7.21
CA PHE A 64 -11.06 -4.29 8.50
C PHE A 64 -12.47 -4.80 8.79
N HIS A 65 -12.88 -4.73 10.05
CA HIS A 65 -14.22 -5.13 10.48
C HIS A 65 -15.06 -3.90 10.85
N LEU A 66 -16.30 -3.88 10.37
CA LEU A 66 -17.32 -2.92 10.79
C LEU A 66 -18.44 -3.66 11.52
N ALA A 67 -18.98 -3.06 12.58
CA ALA A 67 -20.16 -3.55 13.27
C ALA A 67 -21.43 -3.33 12.41
N LYS A 68 -21.49 -2.19 11.72
CA LYS A 68 -22.60 -1.86 10.83
C LYS A 68 -22.47 -2.56 9.49
N SER A 69 -23.59 -3.05 8.96
CA SER A 69 -23.65 -3.53 7.58
C SER A 69 -23.81 -2.34 6.63
N MET A 70 -22.87 -2.18 5.70
CA MET A 70 -22.84 -1.10 4.72
C MET A 70 -22.50 -1.65 3.34
N ASP A 71 -23.00 -0.99 2.30
CA ASP A 71 -22.63 -1.28 0.93
C ASP A 71 -21.12 -0.98 0.70
N PRO A 72 -20.33 -1.95 0.18
CA PRO A 72 -18.90 -1.75 -0.06
C PRO A 72 -18.58 -0.55 -0.97
N ASP A 73 -19.39 -0.30 -2.00
CA ASP A 73 -19.21 0.87 -2.86
C ASP A 73 -19.49 2.18 -2.11
N GLY A 74 -20.44 2.16 -1.17
CA GLY A 74 -20.69 3.27 -0.25
C GLY A 74 -19.48 3.54 0.66
N ILE A 75 -18.87 2.48 1.21
CA ILE A 75 -17.65 2.58 2.03
C ILE A 75 -16.51 3.16 1.18
N MET A 76 -16.28 2.64 -0.02
CA MET A 76 -15.24 3.13 -0.92
C MET A 76 -15.41 4.61 -1.25
N ARG A 77 -16.63 5.04 -1.60
CA ARG A 77 -16.93 6.46 -1.87
C ARG A 77 -16.69 7.33 -0.63
N TYR A 78 -17.09 6.86 0.55
CA TYR A 78 -16.85 7.57 1.79
C TYR A 78 -15.36 7.71 2.08
N MET A 79 -14.61 6.62 2.01
CA MET A 79 -13.17 6.65 2.23
C MET A 79 -12.48 7.61 1.27
N ASN A 80 -12.75 7.52 -0.03
CA ASN A 80 -12.13 8.40 -1.03
C ASN A 80 -12.53 9.88 -0.88
N ARG A 81 -13.65 10.17 -0.25
CA ARG A 81 -14.06 11.54 0.05
C ARG A 81 -13.25 12.19 1.16
N TYR A 82 -12.79 11.39 2.14
CA TYR A 82 -12.16 11.91 3.35
C TYR A 82 -10.67 11.53 3.50
N LEU A 83 -10.19 10.62 2.68
CA LEU A 83 -8.76 10.33 2.60
C LEU A 83 -8.00 11.50 1.95
N PRO A 84 -6.72 11.69 2.28
CA PRO A 84 -5.84 12.59 1.55
C PRO A 84 -5.76 12.21 0.05
N GLU A 85 -5.49 13.19 -0.81
CA GLU A 85 -5.45 13.03 -2.28
C GLU A 85 -4.42 12.01 -2.78
N ASP A 86 -3.44 11.69 -1.95
CA ASP A 86 -2.36 10.74 -2.23
C ASP A 86 -2.64 9.31 -1.73
N ILE A 87 -3.87 9.05 -1.24
CA ILE A 87 -4.36 7.70 -0.87
C ILE A 87 -5.73 7.48 -1.50
N ALA A 88 -5.88 6.41 -2.27
CA ALA A 88 -7.16 6.04 -2.87
C ALA A 88 -7.53 4.59 -2.61
N VAL A 89 -8.80 4.34 -2.36
CA VAL A 89 -9.42 3.01 -2.39
C VAL A 89 -9.91 2.76 -3.81
N THR A 90 -9.33 1.79 -4.49
CA THR A 90 -9.66 1.47 -5.89
C THR A 90 -10.75 0.41 -6.01
N ARG A 91 -10.93 -0.38 -4.95
CA ARG A 91 -11.96 -1.43 -4.86
C ARG A 91 -12.30 -1.71 -3.41
N ALA A 92 -13.54 -2.05 -3.12
CA ALA A 92 -14.00 -2.59 -1.84
C ALA A 92 -14.93 -3.79 -2.08
N CYS A 93 -14.89 -4.79 -1.20
CA CYS A 93 -15.83 -5.91 -1.25
C CYS A 93 -15.99 -6.55 0.14
N VAL A 94 -17.11 -7.24 0.35
CA VAL A 94 -17.31 -8.09 1.53
C VAL A 94 -16.43 -9.32 1.42
N MET A 95 -15.70 -9.60 2.47
CA MET A 95 -14.84 -10.77 2.60
C MET A 95 -15.46 -11.79 3.55
N GLN A 96 -15.01 -13.04 3.45
CA GLN A 96 -15.32 -14.04 4.48
C GLN A 96 -14.86 -13.53 5.86
N GLU A 97 -15.59 -13.87 6.91
CA GLU A 97 -15.33 -13.35 8.27
C GLU A 97 -13.90 -13.65 8.76
N ARG A 98 -13.35 -14.81 8.39
CA ARG A 98 -12.00 -15.24 8.75
C ARG A 98 -10.89 -14.73 7.82
N PHE A 99 -11.25 -13.97 6.77
CA PHE A 99 -10.23 -13.44 5.86
C PHE A 99 -9.34 -12.44 6.59
N HIS A 100 -8.03 -12.57 6.38
CA HIS A 100 -7.03 -11.65 6.88
C HIS A 100 -6.02 -11.35 5.77
N SER A 101 -5.95 -10.10 5.34
CA SER A 101 -5.16 -9.66 4.18
C SER A 101 -3.69 -10.10 4.22
N ARG A 102 -3.07 -10.15 5.40
CA ARG A 102 -1.68 -10.57 5.57
C ARG A 102 -1.52 -12.10 5.53
N LEU A 103 -2.40 -12.83 6.22
CA LEU A 103 -2.29 -14.28 6.37
C LEU A 103 -2.73 -15.03 5.12
N ASN A 104 -3.68 -14.47 4.37
CA ASN A 104 -4.21 -15.04 3.13
C ASN A 104 -3.51 -14.49 1.87
N ALA A 105 -2.45 -13.69 2.01
CA ALA A 105 -1.68 -13.20 0.88
C ALA A 105 -0.89 -14.34 0.23
N VAL A 106 -1.17 -14.61 -1.04
CA VAL A 106 -0.49 -15.66 -1.84
C VAL A 106 0.67 -15.12 -2.66
N ARG A 107 0.68 -13.80 -2.94
CA ARG A 107 1.74 -13.16 -3.73
C ARG A 107 1.90 -11.70 -3.32
N LYS A 108 3.13 -11.21 -3.33
CA LYS A 108 3.49 -9.79 -3.23
C LYS A 108 4.48 -9.48 -4.34
N THR A 109 4.22 -8.40 -5.08
CA THR A 109 5.10 -7.94 -6.16
C THR A 109 5.71 -6.61 -5.76
N TYR A 110 7.02 -6.50 -5.85
CA TYR A 110 7.75 -5.26 -5.66
C TYR A 110 8.38 -4.84 -6.97
N ARG A 111 8.26 -3.55 -7.30
CA ARG A 111 8.86 -2.95 -8.50
C ARG A 111 9.82 -1.87 -8.06
N TYR A 112 11.07 -1.98 -8.50
CA TYR A 112 12.06 -0.92 -8.40
C TYR A 112 12.21 -0.26 -9.74
N GLN A 113 11.98 1.04 -9.81
CA GLN A 113 12.12 1.84 -11.03
C GLN A 113 13.44 2.60 -10.96
N ILE A 114 14.36 2.29 -11.88
CA ILE A 114 15.70 2.86 -11.90
C ILE A 114 15.88 3.61 -13.20
N GLU A 115 16.24 4.90 -13.09
CA GLU A 115 16.58 5.73 -14.22
C GLU A 115 18.08 5.70 -14.46
N THR A 116 18.49 5.25 -15.63
CA THR A 116 19.90 5.15 -16.04
C THR A 116 20.37 6.37 -16.81
N ALA A 117 19.46 7.22 -17.30
CA ALA A 117 19.79 8.42 -18.04
C ALA A 117 20.59 9.41 -17.19
N PRO A 118 21.60 10.10 -17.76
CA PRO A 118 22.42 11.07 -17.02
C PRO A 118 21.66 12.34 -16.63
N LYS A 119 20.52 12.62 -17.29
CA LYS A 119 19.67 13.77 -16.97
C LYS A 119 18.68 13.41 -15.85
N LYS A 120 18.63 14.24 -14.81
CA LYS A 120 17.66 14.10 -13.73
C LYS A 120 16.23 14.33 -14.23
N ASN A 121 15.34 13.38 -13.96
CA ASN A 121 13.90 13.55 -14.14
C ASN A 121 13.30 14.24 -12.91
N VAL A 122 13.13 15.56 -13.00
CA VAL A 122 12.68 16.36 -11.87
C VAL A 122 11.23 16.09 -11.50
N PHE A 123 10.37 15.80 -12.48
CA PHE A 123 8.94 15.62 -12.26
C PHE A 123 8.59 14.24 -11.68
N GLU A 124 9.36 13.22 -12.03
CA GLU A 124 9.12 11.84 -11.58
C GLU A 124 10.14 11.36 -10.54
N ARG A 125 10.92 12.27 -9.97
CA ARG A 125 12.00 11.96 -9.02
C ARG A 125 11.55 11.17 -7.78
N CYS A 126 10.28 11.23 -7.44
CA CYS A 126 9.72 10.48 -6.32
C CYS A 126 9.43 9.01 -6.66
N TYR A 127 9.35 8.67 -7.96
CA TYR A 127 8.96 7.34 -8.45
C TYR A 127 10.12 6.56 -9.05
N TYR A 128 11.25 7.22 -9.34
CA TYR A 128 12.43 6.60 -9.94
C TYR A 128 13.67 6.85 -9.09
N TYR A 129 14.47 5.80 -8.94
CA TYR A 129 15.81 5.96 -8.40
C TYR A 129 16.75 6.39 -9.52
N GLY A 130 17.22 7.62 -9.47
CA GLY A 130 18.16 8.19 -10.47
C GLY A 130 19.57 7.66 -10.27
N LEU A 131 19.93 6.58 -10.97
CA LEU A 131 21.28 6.01 -10.92
C LEU A 131 22.29 6.81 -11.76
N GLY A 132 21.84 7.34 -12.92
CA GLY A 132 22.66 8.17 -13.82
C GLY A 132 23.79 7.43 -14.53
N GLN A 133 23.78 6.11 -14.53
CA GLN A 133 24.75 5.25 -15.21
C GLN A 133 24.08 3.99 -15.74
N GLU A 134 24.68 3.36 -16.76
CA GLU A 134 24.16 2.13 -17.31
C GLU A 134 24.22 0.97 -16.31
N LEU A 135 23.25 0.08 -16.42
CA LEU A 135 23.15 -1.15 -15.65
C LEU A 135 23.46 -2.36 -16.53
N ASP A 136 24.22 -3.31 -15.98
CA ASP A 136 24.41 -4.63 -16.59
C ASP A 136 23.20 -5.51 -16.27
N VAL A 137 22.18 -5.42 -17.14
CA VAL A 137 20.91 -6.16 -16.98
C VAL A 137 21.17 -7.68 -16.95
N GLY A 138 22.15 -8.18 -17.72
CA GLY A 138 22.48 -9.61 -17.74
C GLY A 138 22.99 -10.11 -16.39
N LYS A 139 23.82 -9.34 -15.69
CA LYS A 139 24.24 -9.66 -14.32
C LYS A 139 23.10 -9.55 -13.31
N MET A 140 22.21 -8.59 -13.50
CA MET A 140 21.01 -8.44 -12.64
C MET A 140 20.10 -9.66 -12.78
N GLU A 141 19.88 -10.17 -14.00
CA GLU A 141 19.08 -11.38 -14.25
C GLU A 141 19.71 -12.61 -13.59
N GLN A 142 21.03 -12.78 -13.71
CA GLN A 142 21.75 -13.87 -13.05
C GLN A 142 21.61 -13.78 -11.53
N ALA A 143 21.78 -12.61 -10.94
CA ALA A 143 21.60 -12.41 -9.51
C ALA A 143 20.15 -12.69 -9.06
N ALA A 144 19.16 -12.24 -9.83
CA ALA A 144 17.75 -12.50 -9.55
C ALA A 144 17.41 -13.99 -9.58
N ALA A 145 17.98 -14.75 -10.51
CA ALA A 145 17.81 -16.19 -10.57
C ALA A 145 18.35 -16.89 -9.30
N ILE A 146 19.50 -16.47 -8.79
CA ILE A 146 20.08 -17.00 -7.55
C ILE A 146 19.18 -16.69 -6.35
N LEU A 147 18.70 -15.45 -6.24
CA LEU A 147 17.77 -15.03 -5.17
C LEU A 147 16.44 -15.78 -5.22
N SER A 148 15.92 -16.05 -6.41
CA SER A 148 14.69 -16.84 -6.61
C SER A 148 14.82 -18.27 -6.07
N LEU A 149 16.00 -18.88 -6.13
CA LEU A 149 16.25 -20.23 -5.63
C LEU A 149 16.33 -20.32 -4.10
N ILE A 150 16.53 -19.21 -3.40
CA ILE A 150 16.61 -19.18 -1.93
C ILE A 150 15.21 -19.25 -1.27
N HIS A 151 14.16 -19.00 -2.01
CA HIS A 151 12.77 -18.94 -1.53
C HIS A 151 11.90 -20.16 -1.91
N ILE A 152 12.53 -21.22 -2.38
CA ILE A 152 11.83 -22.48 -2.69
C ILE A 152 11.83 -23.40 -1.46
#